data_c7717f5c56c4d49968d2a4d9372f62c9
#
_entry.id   c7717f5c56c4d49968d2a4d9372f62c9
#
_cell.length_a   1.000
_cell.length_b   1.000
_cell.length_c   1.000
_cell.angle_alpha   90.00
_cell.angle_beta   90.00
_cell.angle_gamma   90.00
#
_symmetry.space_group_name_H-M   'P 1'
#
loop_
_entity.id
_entity.type
_entity.pdbx_description
1 polymer ?
#
loop_
_entity_poly.entity_id
_entity_poly.type
_entity_poly.pdbx_seq_one_letter_code
_entity_poly.pdbx_strand_id
1 'polypeptide(L)'
;MDLSSIPPSPMKGIVNIVVEIPAGSRNKYEYCSDAGIMALDRVLHSSVRYPFDYGFIPNTLADDGAPLDAMVIMDEPTFAGCLIKARPIGVLDMHDCGEYDGKLLCVPIANPRQANIVSINQIAPNQLEDVAEFFRTSKGLDGRTVQIDGWRDFDVVENLLKSCIPTKRKNFKVIKKSKISKLN
;
A
#
# COMPACT_ATOMS: atom_id res chain seq x y z
N MET A 1 18.75 -3.06 2.36
CA MET A 1 17.74 -3.26 3.43
C MET A 1 17.25 -4.71 3.35
N ASP A 2 17.32 -5.47 4.43
CA ASP A 2 16.77 -6.84 4.48
C ASP A 2 15.43 -6.82 5.21
N LEU A 3 14.37 -7.14 4.52
CA LEU A 3 13.00 -7.13 5.04
C LEU A 3 12.52 -8.51 5.51
N SER A 4 13.32 -9.56 5.31
CA SER A 4 12.93 -10.94 5.60
C SER A 4 12.62 -11.21 7.08
N SER A 5 13.26 -10.44 7.97
CA SER A 5 13.08 -10.54 9.43
C SER A 5 11.89 -9.74 9.97
N ILE A 6 11.28 -8.88 9.16
CA ILE A 6 10.17 -8.00 9.60
C ILE A 6 8.86 -8.78 9.53
N PRO A 7 8.20 -9.08 10.66
CA PRO A 7 6.91 -9.76 10.62
C PRO A 7 5.84 -8.86 10.00
N PRO A 8 4.88 -9.40 9.23
CA PRO A 8 3.77 -8.61 8.67
C PRO A 8 2.92 -7.96 9.77
N SER A 9 2.71 -8.68 10.88
CA SER A 9 1.97 -8.19 12.04
C SER A 9 2.80 -8.41 13.31
N PRO A 10 3.31 -7.35 13.94
CA PRO A 10 4.08 -7.47 15.18
C PRO A 10 3.21 -7.79 16.40
N MET A 11 1.94 -7.43 16.35
CA MET A 11 0.92 -7.72 17.35
C MET A 11 -0.47 -7.68 16.74
N LYS A 12 -1.47 -8.29 17.43
CA LYS A 12 -2.85 -8.35 16.97
C LYS A 12 -3.38 -6.94 16.63
N GLY A 13 -3.96 -6.78 15.42
CA GLY A 13 -4.55 -5.53 14.95
C GLY A 13 -3.53 -4.45 14.50
N ILE A 14 -2.24 -4.77 14.48
CA ILE A 14 -1.19 -3.85 14.03
C ILE A 14 -0.39 -4.53 12.91
N VAL A 15 -0.04 -3.78 11.89
CA VAL A 15 0.80 -4.22 10.77
C VAL A 15 2.07 -3.39 10.69
N ASN A 16 3.12 -4.00 10.16
CA ASN A 16 4.32 -3.29 9.74
C ASN A 16 4.17 -2.89 8.27
N ILE A 17 4.43 -1.63 7.96
CA ILE A 17 4.39 -1.10 6.59
C ILE A 17 5.75 -0.51 6.26
N VAL A 18 6.33 -0.91 5.15
CA VAL A 18 7.52 -0.28 4.58
C VAL A 18 7.05 0.70 3.53
N VAL A 19 7.32 1.99 3.76
CA VAL A 19 6.94 3.06 2.85
C VAL A 19 7.81 2.98 1.59
N GLU A 20 7.19 2.95 0.43
CA GLU A 20 7.88 3.12 -0.85
C GLU A 20 7.76 4.56 -1.33
N ILE A 21 6.59 5.15 -1.19
CA ILE A 21 6.25 6.44 -1.80
C ILE A 21 5.69 7.38 -0.73
N PRO A 22 6.40 8.44 -0.37
CA PRO A 22 5.88 9.46 0.55
C PRO A 22 4.69 10.22 -0.06
N ALA A 23 3.76 10.68 0.79
CA ALA A 23 2.67 11.55 0.39
C ALA A 23 3.19 12.78 -0.38
N GLY A 24 2.42 13.26 -1.36
CA GLY A 24 2.81 14.38 -2.21
C GLY A 24 3.80 14.04 -3.33
N SER A 25 4.33 12.82 -3.38
CA SER A 25 5.24 12.40 -4.46
C SER A 25 4.49 12.10 -5.76
N ARG A 26 5.14 12.40 -6.89
CA ARG A 26 4.82 11.87 -8.23
C ARG A 26 5.76 10.75 -8.65
N ASN A 27 6.88 10.61 -7.95
CA ASN A 27 7.82 9.52 -8.20
C ASN A 27 7.27 8.25 -7.59
N LYS A 28 7.11 7.21 -8.40
CA LYS A 28 6.82 5.88 -7.92
C LYS A 28 8.13 5.16 -7.68
N TYR A 29 8.36 4.81 -6.42
CA TYR A 29 9.47 3.96 -6.02
C TYR A 29 8.97 2.56 -5.74
N GLU A 30 9.83 1.57 -5.91
CA GLU A 30 9.60 0.18 -5.55
C GLU A 30 10.82 -0.38 -4.82
N TYR A 31 10.57 -1.28 -3.88
CA TYR A 31 11.64 -2.01 -3.21
C TYR A 31 12.24 -3.05 -4.16
N CYS A 32 13.52 -2.86 -4.51
CA CYS A 32 14.31 -3.83 -5.28
C CYS A 32 14.91 -4.87 -4.32
N SER A 33 14.31 -6.05 -4.23
CA SER A 33 14.74 -7.10 -3.30
C SER A 33 16.16 -7.61 -3.59
N ASP A 34 16.56 -7.66 -4.87
CA ASP A 34 17.86 -8.17 -5.28
C ASP A 34 19.00 -7.22 -4.87
N ALA A 35 18.72 -5.91 -4.87
CA ALA A 35 19.69 -4.89 -4.46
C ALA A 35 19.52 -4.44 -3.00
N GLY A 36 18.38 -4.74 -2.36
CA GLY A 36 18.06 -4.33 -0.99
C GLY A 36 17.87 -2.82 -0.82
N ILE A 37 17.42 -2.12 -1.86
CA ILE A 37 17.24 -0.66 -1.88
C ILE A 37 15.90 -0.26 -2.50
N MET A 38 15.49 1.00 -2.26
CA MET A 38 14.39 1.63 -3.01
C MET A 38 14.90 2.10 -4.37
N ALA A 39 14.18 1.76 -5.44
CA ALA A 39 14.50 2.15 -6.80
C ALA A 39 13.37 3.00 -7.39
N LEU A 40 13.69 3.97 -8.22
CA LEU A 40 12.70 4.70 -9.00
C LEU A 40 12.16 3.78 -10.10
N ASP A 41 10.87 3.42 -10.01
CA ASP A 41 10.17 2.69 -11.07
C ASP A 41 9.81 3.64 -12.21
N ARG A 42 9.04 4.69 -11.93
CA ARG A 42 8.65 5.72 -12.88
C ARG A 42 8.19 7.00 -12.21
N VAL A 43 8.03 8.06 -12.98
CA VAL A 43 7.30 9.26 -12.61
C VAL A 43 5.88 9.13 -13.15
N LEU A 44 4.85 9.43 -12.35
CA LEU A 44 3.46 9.38 -12.81
C LEU A 44 3.27 10.32 -14.02
N HIS A 45 2.64 9.82 -15.08
CA HIS A 45 2.33 10.63 -16.27
C HIS A 45 1.30 11.72 -15.93
N SER A 46 0.32 11.41 -15.06
CA SER A 46 -0.68 12.38 -14.63
C SER A 46 -0.08 13.38 -13.61
N SER A 47 -0.74 14.51 -13.44
CA SER A 47 -0.33 15.54 -12.47
C SER A 47 -0.68 15.20 -11.02
N VAL A 48 -1.44 14.12 -10.78
CA VAL A 48 -1.84 13.68 -9.43
C VAL A 48 -0.63 13.26 -8.60
N ARG A 49 -0.80 13.32 -7.30
CA ARG A 49 0.22 12.96 -6.32
C ARG A 49 -0.36 11.93 -5.36
N TYR A 50 0.48 11.07 -4.80
CA TYR A 50 0.05 10.15 -3.76
C TYR A 50 -0.56 10.93 -2.58
N PRO A 51 -1.83 10.67 -2.21
CA PRO A 51 -2.50 11.44 -1.16
C PRO A 51 -1.97 11.14 0.24
N PHE A 52 -1.50 9.91 0.46
CA PHE A 52 -0.93 9.42 1.71
C PHE A 52 0.38 8.70 1.46
N ASP A 53 1.15 8.42 2.53
CA ASP A 53 2.30 7.53 2.43
C ASP A 53 1.83 6.16 1.93
N TYR A 54 2.49 5.67 0.91
CA TYR A 54 2.14 4.40 0.25
C TYR A 54 3.30 3.43 0.36
N GLY A 55 2.98 2.17 0.60
CA GLY A 55 3.97 1.12 0.70
C GLY A 55 3.31 -0.25 0.79
N PHE A 56 4.00 -1.21 1.37
CA PHE A 56 3.53 -2.59 1.45
C PHE A 56 3.80 -3.21 2.82
N ILE A 57 3.09 -4.29 3.10
CA ILE A 57 3.29 -5.10 4.29
C ILE A 57 4.31 -6.19 3.96
N PRO A 58 5.50 -6.19 4.59
CA PRO A 58 6.54 -7.17 4.30
C PRO A 58 6.08 -8.60 4.64
N ASN A 59 6.60 -9.57 3.88
CA ASN A 59 6.31 -11.00 4.06
C ASN A 59 4.81 -11.36 3.92
N THR A 60 4.05 -10.59 3.13
CA THR A 60 2.72 -10.94 2.64
C THR A 60 2.77 -11.27 1.16
N LEU A 61 1.77 -11.96 0.65
CA LEU A 61 1.61 -12.31 -0.76
C LEU A 61 0.12 -12.16 -1.12
N ALA A 62 -0.21 -11.16 -1.91
CA ALA A 62 -1.53 -10.96 -2.48
C ALA A 62 -1.74 -11.81 -3.74
N ASP A 63 -2.97 -11.81 -4.28
CA ASP A 63 -3.34 -12.68 -5.40
C ASP A 63 -2.56 -12.37 -6.69
N ASP A 64 -2.11 -11.13 -6.87
CA ASP A 64 -1.25 -10.70 -7.99
C ASP A 64 0.21 -11.13 -7.85
N GLY A 65 0.57 -11.82 -6.76
CA GLY A 65 1.92 -12.27 -6.45
C GLY A 65 2.85 -11.20 -5.87
N ALA A 66 2.32 -10.00 -5.56
CA ALA A 66 3.04 -8.93 -4.87
C ALA A 66 2.72 -8.92 -3.35
N PRO A 67 3.52 -8.23 -2.53
CA PRO A 67 3.12 -7.95 -1.16
C PRO A 67 1.82 -7.13 -1.10
N LEU A 68 1.07 -7.28 -0.01
CA LEU A 68 -0.16 -6.52 0.19
C LEU A 68 0.15 -5.03 0.37
N ASP A 69 -0.44 -4.22 -0.49
CA ASP A 69 -0.27 -2.76 -0.49
C ASP A 69 -1.06 -2.08 0.63
N ALA A 70 -0.48 -1.01 1.17
CA ALA A 70 -1.10 -0.23 2.23
C ALA A 70 -0.79 1.26 2.10
N MET A 71 -1.76 2.09 2.50
CA MET A 71 -1.60 3.53 2.67
C MET A 71 -1.63 3.87 4.16
N VAL A 72 -0.86 4.88 4.55
CA VAL A 72 -0.82 5.37 5.93
C VAL A 72 -1.16 6.85 5.94
N ILE A 73 -2.21 7.21 6.68
CA ILE A 73 -2.60 8.61 6.86
C ILE A 73 -1.57 9.26 7.79
N MET A 74 -0.77 10.17 7.25
CA MET A 74 0.25 10.90 7.98
C MET A 74 -0.07 12.39 7.98
N ASP A 75 0.25 13.11 9.08
CA ASP A 75 0.15 14.57 9.14
C ASP A 75 1.25 15.21 8.27
N GLU A 76 2.44 14.61 8.28
CA GLU A 76 3.60 14.97 7.45
C GLU A 76 4.10 13.71 6.75
N PRO A 77 4.54 13.80 5.49
CA PRO A 77 5.07 12.65 4.77
C PRO A 77 6.34 12.11 5.44
N THR A 78 6.50 10.78 5.43
CA THR A 78 7.75 10.16 5.85
C THR A 78 8.74 10.09 4.68
N PHE A 79 9.55 9.05 4.60
CA PHE A 79 10.53 8.86 3.54
C PHE A 79 10.51 7.42 3.03
N ALA A 80 10.97 7.22 1.80
CA ALA A 80 11.08 5.88 1.22
C ALA A 80 12.04 5.00 2.01
N GLY A 81 11.55 3.83 2.47
CA GLY A 81 12.25 2.92 3.37
C GLY A 81 11.87 3.07 4.85
N CYS A 82 11.04 4.04 5.21
CA CYS A 82 10.54 4.16 6.58
C CYS A 82 9.68 2.96 6.97
N LEU A 83 9.93 2.37 8.14
CA LEU A 83 9.11 1.31 8.72
C LEU A 83 8.08 1.93 9.68
N ILE A 84 6.81 1.78 9.38
CA ILE A 84 5.70 2.29 10.19
C ILE A 84 4.93 1.12 10.80
N LYS A 85 4.69 1.18 12.12
CA LYS A 85 3.68 0.34 12.76
C LYS A 85 2.34 1.05 12.69
N ALA A 86 1.36 0.43 12.05
CA ALA A 86 0.09 1.07 11.78
C ALA A 86 -1.09 0.16 12.11
N ARG A 87 -2.22 0.77 12.44
CA ARG A 87 -3.51 0.09 12.60
C ARG A 87 -4.26 0.19 11.29
N PRO A 88 -4.60 -0.93 10.65
CA PRO A 88 -5.53 -0.93 9.52
C PRO A 88 -6.93 -0.50 10.00
N ILE A 89 -7.60 0.34 9.22
CA ILE A 89 -8.94 0.86 9.53
C ILE A 89 -9.97 0.56 8.45
N GLY A 90 -9.52 0.11 7.26
CA GLY A 90 -10.39 -0.26 6.16
C GLY A 90 -9.60 -0.70 4.93
N VAL A 91 -10.34 -1.07 3.89
CA VAL A 91 -9.84 -1.53 2.59
C VAL A 91 -10.53 -0.76 1.48
N LEU A 92 -9.75 -0.23 0.54
CA LEU A 92 -10.27 0.18 -0.77
C LEU A 92 -10.33 -1.06 -1.65
N ASP A 93 -11.54 -1.49 -1.99
CA ASP A 93 -11.75 -2.54 -2.98
C ASP A 93 -11.60 -1.95 -4.37
N MET A 94 -10.64 -2.46 -5.11
CA MET A 94 -10.41 -2.04 -6.47
C MET A 94 -9.91 -3.19 -7.36
N HIS A 95 -10.08 -3.02 -8.66
CA HIS A 95 -9.51 -3.89 -9.68
C HIS A 95 -8.63 -3.08 -10.63
N ASP A 96 -7.46 -3.60 -10.96
CA ASP A 96 -6.53 -3.03 -11.94
C ASP A 96 -6.47 -3.98 -13.14
N CYS A 97 -6.97 -3.53 -14.30
CA CYS A 97 -7.10 -4.35 -15.49
C CYS A 97 -7.86 -5.67 -15.24
N GLY A 98 -8.86 -5.65 -14.36
CA GLY A 98 -9.72 -6.80 -14.02
C GLY A 98 -9.17 -7.71 -12.91
N GLU A 99 -7.95 -7.49 -12.43
CA GLU A 99 -7.38 -8.23 -11.30
C GLU A 99 -7.66 -7.48 -9.99
N TYR A 100 -8.06 -8.21 -8.93
CA TYR A 100 -8.29 -7.61 -7.61
C TYR A 100 -6.99 -7.02 -7.06
N ASP A 101 -7.05 -5.77 -6.62
CA ASP A 101 -5.89 -4.99 -6.17
C ASP A 101 -6.24 -4.14 -4.94
N GLY A 102 -6.77 -4.79 -3.89
CA GLY A 102 -7.22 -4.13 -2.67
C GLY A 102 -6.09 -3.40 -1.93
N LYS A 103 -6.38 -2.19 -1.43
CA LYS A 103 -5.42 -1.35 -0.70
C LYS A 103 -5.87 -1.15 0.73
N LEU A 104 -5.03 -1.50 1.70
CA LEU A 104 -5.30 -1.19 3.09
C LEU A 104 -5.17 0.32 3.34
N LEU A 105 -6.08 0.88 4.13
CA LEU A 105 -5.93 2.21 4.72
C LEU A 105 -5.62 2.05 6.21
N CYS A 106 -4.57 2.72 6.64
CA CYS A 106 -4.02 2.57 7.99
C CYS A 106 -3.76 3.92 8.65
N VAL A 107 -3.73 3.91 9.99
CA VAL A 107 -3.26 5.04 10.81
C VAL A 107 -2.03 4.62 11.62
N PRO A 108 -1.00 5.47 11.75
CA PRO A 108 0.20 5.13 12.50
C PRO A 108 -0.10 5.08 14.00
N ILE A 109 0.35 4.05 14.71
CA ILE A 109 0.13 3.95 16.17
C ILE A 109 0.97 4.95 16.97
N ALA A 110 2.01 5.50 16.35
CA ALA A 110 2.88 6.50 16.97
C ALA A 110 2.30 7.93 16.95
N ASN A 111 1.19 8.16 16.23
CA ASN A 111 0.56 9.48 16.18
C ASN A 111 -0.55 9.61 17.25
N PRO A 112 -0.35 10.41 18.33
CA PRO A 112 -1.34 10.55 19.37
C PRO A 112 -2.64 11.22 18.89
N ARG A 113 -2.60 12.01 17.80
CA ARG A 113 -3.78 12.67 17.22
C ARG A 113 -4.72 11.68 16.55
N GLN A 114 -4.20 10.53 16.15
CA GLN A 114 -4.94 9.48 15.45
C GLN A 114 -5.19 8.24 16.31
N ALA A 115 -4.84 8.28 17.60
CA ALA A 115 -4.93 7.14 18.52
C ALA A 115 -6.34 6.54 18.61
N ASN A 116 -7.38 7.37 18.49
CA ASN A 116 -8.78 6.99 18.60
C ASN A 116 -9.43 6.59 17.26
N ILE A 117 -8.69 6.64 16.15
CA ILE A 117 -9.22 6.22 14.84
C ILE A 117 -9.08 4.70 14.74
N VAL A 118 -10.21 4.01 14.69
CA VAL A 118 -10.30 2.54 14.65
C VAL A 118 -11.16 2.01 13.50
N SER A 119 -11.85 2.88 12.78
CA SER A 119 -12.75 2.55 11.68
C SER A 119 -12.64 3.59 10.58
N ILE A 120 -12.86 3.16 9.34
CA ILE A 120 -12.88 4.02 8.18
C ILE A 120 -13.99 5.09 8.26
N ASN A 121 -15.07 4.80 8.97
CA ASN A 121 -16.19 5.74 9.17
C ASN A 121 -15.80 6.99 9.97
N GLN A 122 -14.61 7.01 10.57
CA GLN A 122 -14.06 8.16 11.29
C GLN A 122 -13.19 9.07 10.39
N ILE A 123 -12.98 8.66 9.14
CA ILE A 123 -12.24 9.45 8.14
C ILE A 123 -13.23 10.32 7.37
N ALA A 124 -12.83 11.55 7.11
CA ALA A 124 -13.67 12.47 6.35
C ALA A 124 -13.95 11.93 4.93
N PRO A 125 -15.20 11.92 4.46
CA PRO A 125 -15.55 11.33 3.18
C PRO A 125 -14.76 11.88 1.98
N ASN A 126 -14.43 13.17 2.00
CA ASN A 126 -13.60 13.78 0.95
C ASN A 126 -12.17 13.22 0.91
N GLN A 127 -11.58 12.87 2.05
CA GLN A 127 -10.25 12.23 2.07
C GLN A 127 -10.30 10.82 1.46
N LEU A 128 -11.39 10.09 1.69
CA LEU A 128 -11.60 8.77 1.08
C LEU A 128 -11.81 8.88 -0.43
N GLU A 129 -12.54 9.91 -0.88
CA GLU A 129 -12.74 10.16 -2.30
C GLU A 129 -11.46 10.62 -2.99
N ASP A 130 -10.63 11.44 -2.35
CA ASP A 130 -9.31 11.84 -2.87
C ASP A 130 -8.44 10.62 -3.18
N VAL A 131 -8.46 9.60 -2.31
CA VAL A 131 -7.75 8.34 -2.53
C VAL A 131 -8.33 7.57 -3.72
N ALA A 132 -9.66 7.43 -3.77
CA ALA A 132 -10.33 6.71 -4.86
C ALA A 132 -10.05 7.39 -6.21
N GLU A 133 -10.14 8.72 -6.27
CA GLU A 133 -9.87 9.51 -7.47
C GLU A 133 -8.40 9.42 -7.89
N PHE A 134 -7.48 9.43 -6.94
CA PHE A 134 -6.07 9.20 -7.23
C PHE A 134 -5.86 7.89 -8.00
N PHE A 135 -6.45 6.77 -7.56
CA PHE A 135 -6.29 5.50 -8.25
C PHE A 135 -7.01 5.47 -9.61
N ARG A 136 -8.19 6.09 -9.75
CA ARG A 136 -8.88 6.20 -11.04
C ARG A 136 -8.03 6.92 -12.08
N THR A 137 -7.36 8.00 -11.68
CA THR A 137 -6.67 8.90 -12.61
C THR A 137 -5.19 8.60 -12.79
N SER A 138 -4.51 8.09 -11.76
CA SER A 138 -3.05 7.90 -11.76
C SER A 138 -2.55 6.95 -12.84
N LYS A 139 -3.38 5.99 -13.27
CA LYS A 139 -3.04 4.95 -14.26
C LYS A 139 -3.68 5.18 -15.63
N GLY A 140 -4.62 6.15 -15.74
CA GLY A 140 -5.39 6.39 -16.96
C GLY A 140 -4.52 6.76 -18.17
N LEU A 141 -3.52 7.64 -17.99
CA LEU A 141 -2.57 8.00 -19.06
C LEU A 141 -1.60 6.87 -19.42
N ASP A 142 -1.47 5.86 -18.58
CA ASP A 142 -0.73 4.62 -18.87
C ASP A 142 -1.56 3.59 -19.66
N GLY A 143 -2.79 3.95 -20.03
CA GLY A 143 -3.72 3.07 -20.75
C GLY A 143 -4.28 1.92 -19.90
N ARG A 144 -4.21 2.02 -18.58
CA ARG A 144 -4.74 1.01 -17.64
C ARG A 144 -6.11 1.43 -17.14
N THR A 145 -6.99 0.45 -16.99
CA THR A 145 -8.34 0.64 -16.46
C THR A 145 -8.36 0.25 -14.98
N VAL A 146 -8.77 1.17 -14.13
CA VAL A 146 -9.00 0.94 -12.71
C VAL A 146 -10.47 1.04 -12.41
N GLN A 147 -11.04 0.02 -11.79
CA GLN A 147 -12.39 0.01 -11.25
C GLN A 147 -12.30 0.14 -9.73
N ILE A 148 -13.08 1.05 -9.15
CA ILE A 148 -13.21 1.23 -7.69
C ILE A 148 -14.57 0.72 -7.29
N ASP A 149 -14.61 -0.30 -6.43
CA ASP A 149 -15.84 -0.92 -5.95
C ASP A 149 -16.32 -0.29 -4.64
N GLY A 150 -15.43 0.44 -3.95
CA GLY A 150 -15.74 1.20 -2.74
C GLY A 150 -14.84 0.86 -1.55
N TRP A 151 -15.25 1.34 -0.39
CA TRP A 151 -14.54 1.14 0.86
C TRP A 151 -15.23 0.09 1.73
N ARG A 152 -14.44 -0.77 2.37
CA ARG A 152 -14.92 -1.70 3.40
C ARG A 152 -14.23 -1.43 4.73
N ASP A 153 -14.97 -1.66 5.83
CA ASP A 153 -14.49 -1.44 7.20
C ASP A 153 -13.59 -2.59 7.68
N PHE A 154 -13.12 -2.50 8.89
CA PHE A 154 -12.09 -3.34 9.52
C PHE A 154 -12.41 -4.84 9.57
N ASP A 155 -13.67 -5.26 9.61
CA ASP A 155 -14.08 -6.67 9.65
C ASP A 155 -13.53 -7.50 8.46
N VAL A 156 -13.32 -6.85 7.31
CA VAL A 156 -12.75 -7.48 6.10
C VAL A 156 -11.22 -7.54 6.16
N VAL A 157 -10.58 -6.57 6.83
CA VAL A 157 -9.12 -6.44 6.90
C VAL A 157 -8.45 -7.69 7.48
N GLU A 158 -9.02 -8.24 8.56
CA GLU A 158 -8.42 -9.39 9.23
C GLU A 158 -8.40 -10.63 8.33
N ASN A 159 -9.45 -10.83 7.54
CA ASN A 159 -9.53 -11.94 6.59
C ASN A 159 -8.55 -11.74 5.43
N LEU A 160 -8.46 -10.52 4.89
CA LEU A 160 -7.50 -10.19 3.83
C LEU A 160 -6.06 -10.38 4.31
N LEU A 161 -5.71 -9.91 5.50
CA LEU A 161 -4.38 -10.13 6.08
C LEU A 161 -4.06 -11.61 6.25
N LYS A 162 -5.01 -12.40 6.76
CA LYS A 162 -4.81 -13.85 6.95
C LYS A 162 -4.60 -14.58 5.62
N SER A 163 -5.32 -14.20 4.56
CA SER A 163 -5.14 -14.81 3.24
C SER A 163 -3.79 -14.48 2.61
N CYS A 164 -3.27 -13.28 2.88
CA CYS A 164 -1.99 -12.82 2.35
C CYS A 164 -0.77 -13.26 3.17
N ILE A 165 -0.92 -13.78 4.40
CA ILE A 165 0.20 -14.28 5.20
C ILE A 165 0.41 -15.77 4.90
N PRO A 166 1.52 -16.17 4.27
CA PRO A 166 1.79 -17.56 3.93
C PRO A 166 1.94 -18.44 5.16
N THR A 167 1.29 -19.59 5.16
CA THR A 167 1.32 -20.60 6.25
C THR A 167 2.69 -21.30 6.40
N LYS A 168 3.59 -21.18 5.42
CA LYS A 168 4.98 -21.67 5.48
C LYS A 168 5.91 -20.55 5.06
N ARG A 169 6.96 -20.28 5.84
CA ARG A 169 8.09 -19.41 5.43
C ARG A 169 8.72 -19.99 4.14
N LYS A 170 8.22 -19.56 2.99
CA LYS A 170 8.97 -19.68 1.74
C LYS A 170 9.96 -18.51 1.72
N ASN A 171 11.20 -18.74 1.30
CA ASN A 171 12.14 -17.65 1.02
C ASN A 171 11.49 -16.73 -0.02
N PHE A 172 10.88 -15.65 0.44
CA PHE A 172 10.23 -14.67 -0.42
C PHE A 172 11.29 -13.89 -1.17
N LYS A 173 11.49 -14.22 -2.44
CA LYS A 173 11.90 -13.20 -3.39
C LYS A 173 10.65 -12.37 -3.64
N VAL A 174 10.64 -11.13 -3.17
CA VAL A 174 9.63 -10.13 -3.55
C VAL A 174 9.81 -9.92 -5.06
N ILE A 175 9.07 -10.70 -5.84
CA ILE A 175 9.07 -10.55 -7.29
C ILE A 175 7.93 -9.58 -7.62
N LYS A 176 8.12 -8.29 -7.34
CA LYS A 176 7.42 -7.29 -8.15
C LYS A 176 8.06 -7.42 -9.55
N LYS A 177 7.33 -8.01 -10.49
CA LYS A 177 7.71 -7.95 -11.90
C LYS A 177 7.73 -6.47 -12.28
N SER A 178 8.92 -5.85 -12.25
CA SER A 178 9.12 -4.61 -12.98
C SER A 178 8.83 -4.94 -14.45
N LYS A 179 7.64 -4.59 -14.94
CA LYS A 179 7.42 -4.45 -16.36
C LYS A 179 8.20 -3.21 -16.80
N ILE A 180 9.52 -3.33 -16.85
CA ILE A 180 10.32 -2.45 -17.71
C ILE A 180 9.79 -2.78 -19.11
N SER A 181 8.79 -2.00 -19.53
CA SER A 181 8.34 -2.01 -20.91
C SER A 181 9.57 -1.73 -21.76
N LYS A 182 9.88 -2.66 -22.64
CA LYS A 182 10.92 -2.53 -23.65
C LYS A 182 10.71 -1.17 -24.34
N LEU A 183 11.59 -0.23 -24.05
CA LEU A 183 11.83 0.92 -24.92
C LEU A 183 12.40 0.34 -26.22
N ASN A 184 11.56 0.23 -27.23
CA ASN A 184 11.94 0.21 -28.65
C ASN A 184 11.55 1.55 -29.24
#